data_3438ab581019fcde81eafd93f0c8cce0
#
_entry.id   3438ab581019fcde81eafd93f0c8cce0
#
_cell.length_a   1.000
_cell.length_b   1.000
_cell.length_c   1.000
_cell.angle_alpha   90.00
_cell.angle_beta   90.00
_cell.angle_gamma   90.00
#
_symmetry.space_group_name_H-M   'P 1'
#
loop_
_entity.id
_entity.type
_entity.pdbx_description
1 polymer ?
#
loop_
_entity_poly.entity_id
_entity_poly.type
_entity_poly.pdbx_seq_one_letter_code
_entity_poly.pdbx_strand_id
1 'polypeptide(L)'
;MQRPGHGMVLAAVPGLVAALSLGTIGEAKAASPTATSASAARWTDRPHGFASLAGGTTGGAGGEVVTVTDQASLAKYAAAQEPYVIRVRGAITAQPFGANITVASDKTIVGVGTSGELVQGEFHLEPGTHNVIIRNLTIRDSAIEGNWDCKDTDFDGIQMDTVHHVWVDHNRFSNICDGQLDVRKDSEYVTVSYNRFENNNKTFGLGWTTNVKTQITIDHNWFASTKQRNPSVDNAAHAHLYNNYLTAQTDPGDPVWTYGNWSRGRTKMVIENSYYRDVQHPYQADTTAELVQRGSILRNTTGRHDERGAAFDPRDFYDYRLDPAAAVPALVTRFSGPQQRIGHLTGAEG
;
A
#
# COMPACT_ATOMS: atom_id res chain seq x y z
N MET A 1 -62.41 38.39 26.31
CA MET A 1 -62.47 39.52 27.22
C MET A 1 -61.07 40.24 27.15
N GLN A 2 -61.13 41.38 26.56
CA GLN A 2 -60.53 42.71 26.88
C GLN A 2 -59.00 42.77 27.10
N ARG A 3 -58.38 43.50 26.17
CA ARG A 3 -57.18 44.34 26.34
C ARG A 3 -57.49 45.52 27.31
N PRO A 4 -56.51 46.24 27.85
CA PRO A 4 -55.78 47.34 27.19
C PRO A 4 -54.29 47.36 27.58
N GLY A 5 -53.33 48.08 27.00
CA GLY A 5 -53.24 49.29 26.23
C GLY A 5 -52.40 50.37 26.95
N HIS A 6 -51.51 51.06 26.20
CA HIS A 6 -50.78 52.31 26.53
C HIS A 6 -49.42 52.14 27.25
N GLY A 7 -48.36 52.84 26.97
CA GLY A 7 -48.26 54.10 26.21
C GLY A 7 -46.80 54.50 25.96
N MET A 8 -46.67 55.30 24.94
CA MET A 8 -45.45 55.87 24.37
C MET A 8 -45.00 57.11 25.14
N VAL A 9 -43.72 57.26 25.42
CA VAL A 9 -43.15 58.61 25.76
C VAL A 9 -41.90 58.83 24.92
N LEU A 10 -41.98 59.86 24.06
CA LEU A 10 -40.83 60.50 23.38
C LEU A 10 -40.12 61.46 24.34
N ALA A 11 -38.81 61.54 24.25
CA ALA A 11 -38.03 62.72 24.66
C ALA A 11 -36.89 62.96 23.70
N ALA A 12 -36.75 64.20 23.25
CA ALA A 12 -35.88 64.66 22.18
C ALA A 12 -34.61 65.33 22.72
N VAL A 13 -33.51 65.10 22.05
CA VAL A 13 -32.34 65.92 21.59
C VAL A 13 -31.78 67.02 22.50
N PRO A 14 -30.44 67.25 22.55
CA PRO A 14 -29.81 68.05 21.49
C PRO A 14 -28.43 67.54 21.04
N GLY A 15 -28.09 67.91 19.79
CA GLY A 15 -26.87 67.60 19.08
C GLY A 15 -25.62 68.33 19.54
N LEU A 16 -24.49 67.72 19.13
CA LEU A 16 -23.19 68.37 19.13
C LEU A 16 -22.49 68.12 17.78
N VAL A 17 -22.23 69.18 17.07
CA VAL A 17 -21.43 69.22 15.84
C VAL A 17 -19.97 69.10 16.18
N ALA A 18 -19.27 68.11 15.64
CA ALA A 18 -17.80 68.07 15.64
C ALA A 18 -17.27 67.83 14.23
N ALA A 19 -16.30 68.62 13.87
CA ALA A 19 -15.76 68.79 12.52
C ALA A 19 -15.04 67.57 11.97
N LEU A 20 -15.26 67.30 10.65
CA LEU A 20 -14.46 66.36 9.89
C LEU A 20 -13.03 66.91 9.66
N SER A 21 -12.03 66.16 10.03
CA SER A 21 -10.69 66.25 9.45
C SER A 21 -10.51 65.11 8.45
N LEU A 22 -10.37 65.42 7.19
CA LEU A 22 -9.96 64.48 6.14
C LEU A 22 -8.54 63.98 6.39
N GLY A 23 -8.38 62.78 6.88
CA GLY A 23 -7.12 62.06 6.83
C GLY A 23 -7.05 61.22 5.60
N THR A 24 -6.03 61.41 4.78
CA THR A 24 -5.74 60.58 3.58
C THR A 24 -5.52 59.15 3.98
N ILE A 25 -6.38 58.27 3.47
CA ILE A 25 -6.23 56.81 3.62
C ILE A 25 -5.20 56.36 2.60
N GLY A 26 -3.98 56.06 3.06
CA GLY A 26 -3.00 55.35 2.26
C GLY A 26 -3.49 53.93 1.99
N GLU A 27 -3.60 53.58 0.71
CA GLU A 27 -3.91 52.20 0.30
C GLU A 27 -2.81 51.24 0.76
N ALA A 28 -3.10 50.46 1.79
CA ALA A 28 -2.29 49.34 2.18
C ALA A 28 -2.47 48.23 1.08
N LYS A 29 -1.48 48.12 0.20
CA LYS A 29 -1.37 47.06 -0.77
C LYS A 29 -1.29 45.73 -0.01
N ALA A 30 -2.37 44.97 0.00
CA ALA A 30 -2.41 43.62 0.57
C ALA A 30 -1.35 42.77 -0.13
N ALA A 31 -0.32 42.38 0.60
CA ALA A 31 0.62 41.37 0.13
C ALA A 31 -0.14 40.04 -0.01
N SER A 32 -0.27 39.56 -1.27
CA SER A 32 -0.75 38.22 -1.53
C SER A 32 0.12 37.22 -0.80
N PRO A 33 -0.44 36.27 -0.03
CA PRO A 33 0.36 35.22 0.54
C PRO A 33 0.86 34.35 -0.62
N THR A 34 2.16 34.39 -0.88
CA THR A 34 2.84 33.41 -1.70
C THR A 34 2.68 32.04 -1.02
N ALA A 35 1.68 31.30 -1.47
CA ALA A 35 1.48 29.91 -1.06
C ALA A 35 2.58 29.07 -1.74
N THR A 36 3.74 29.01 -1.13
CA THR A 36 4.67 27.91 -1.30
C THR A 36 4.14 26.71 -0.54
N SER A 37 3.10 26.09 -1.08
CA SER A 37 2.76 24.73 -0.66
C SER A 37 3.80 23.79 -1.28
N ALA A 38 4.92 23.61 -0.60
CA ALA A 38 5.65 22.38 -0.71
C ALA A 38 4.65 21.27 -0.29
N SER A 39 4.10 20.56 -1.27
CA SER A 39 3.34 19.34 -1.01
C SER A 39 4.29 18.42 -0.26
N ALA A 40 4.15 18.36 1.07
CA ALA A 40 4.86 17.38 1.86
C ALA A 40 4.58 16.01 1.22
N ALA A 41 5.65 15.27 0.94
CA ALA A 41 5.50 13.93 0.39
C ALA A 41 4.57 13.14 1.29
N ARG A 42 3.50 12.59 0.72
CA ARG A 42 2.49 11.85 1.50
C ARG A 42 2.96 10.48 1.93
N TRP A 43 4.05 10.00 1.39
CA TRP A 43 4.70 8.76 1.79
C TRP A 43 6.16 9.00 2.17
N THR A 44 6.73 8.06 2.89
CA THR A 44 8.16 8.04 3.21
C THR A 44 8.95 7.34 2.11
N ASP A 45 10.17 7.80 1.86
CA ASP A 45 11.14 7.08 1.01
C ASP A 45 12.01 6.10 1.82
N ARG A 46 11.56 5.74 3.02
CA ARG A 46 12.22 4.79 3.91
C ARG A 46 11.25 3.70 4.34
N PRO A 47 11.71 2.45 4.51
CA PRO A 47 10.90 1.39 5.10
C PRO A 47 10.33 1.81 6.45
N HIS A 48 9.11 1.40 6.71
CA HIS A 48 8.36 1.65 7.95
C HIS A 48 7.69 0.36 8.42
N GLY A 49 6.87 0.45 9.47
CA GLY A 49 6.19 -0.73 9.99
C GLY A 49 7.17 -1.81 10.43
N PHE A 50 6.80 -3.07 10.29
CA PHE A 50 7.65 -4.17 10.70
C PHE A 50 8.99 -4.25 9.95
N ALA A 51 9.07 -3.84 8.68
CA ALA A 51 10.32 -3.81 7.93
C ALA A 51 11.36 -2.80 8.46
N SER A 52 10.98 -1.89 9.36
CA SER A 52 11.88 -0.93 10.00
C SER A 52 12.43 -1.38 11.35
N LEU A 53 11.97 -2.51 11.88
CA LEU A 53 12.37 -3.04 13.19
C LEU A 53 13.63 -3.90 13.10
N ALA A 54 14.17 -4.31 14.23
CA ALA A 54 15.27 -5.26 14.37
C ALA A 54 16.49 -4.96 13.46
N GLY A 55 16.86 -3.70 13.34
CA GLY A 55 17.93 -3.23 12.47
C GLY A 55 17.46 -2.59 11.17
N GLY A 56 16.21 -2.88 10.77
CA GLY A 56 15.54 -2.28 9.61
C GLY A 56 16.01 -2.80 8.26
N THR A 57 15.30 -2.38 7.22
CA THR A 57 15.59 -2.71 5.84
C THR A 57 16.27 -1.54 5.16
N THR A 58 17.45 -1.75 4.58
CA THR A 58 18.22 -0.75 3.84
C THR A 58 18.40 -1.09 2.36
N GLY A 59 18.05 -2.32 1.99
CA GLY A 59 18.22 -2.84 0.63
C GLY A 59 19.68 -2.82 0.20
N GLY A 60 19.94 -2.42 -1.03
CA GLY A 60 21.27 -2.27 -1.60
C GLY A 60 22.02 -0.98 -1.20
N ALA A 61 21.65 -0.32 -0.09
CA ALA A 61 22.28 0.93 0.32
C ALA A 61 23.78 0.76 0.55
N GLY A 62 24.58 1.68 -0.02
CA GLY A 62 26.04 1.61 0.00
C GLY A 62 26.66 0.73 -1.08
N GLY A 63 25.87 -0.04 -1.82
CA GLY A 63 26.31 -0.79 -2.99
C GLY A 63 26.35 0.04 -4.27
N GLU A 64 26.84 -0.58 -5.34
CA GLU A 64 26.85 0.04 -6.66
C GLU A 64 25.44 0.29 -7.20
N VAL A 65 25.24 1.42 -7.86
CA VAL A 65 24.00 1.76 -8.54
C VAL A 65 24.13 1.41 -10.02
N VAL A 66 23.35 0.46 -10.49
CA VAL A 66 23.33 0.02 -11.88
C VAL A 66 21.98 0.28 -12.52
N THR A 67 21.96 0.55 -13.83
CA THR A 67 20.72 0.64 -14.60
C THR A 67 20.67 -0.51 -15.59
N VAL A 68 19.58 -1.26 -15.56
CA VAL A 68 19.35 -2.45 -16.41
C VAL A 68 18.15 -2.26 -17.31
N THR A 69 18.24 -2.82 -18.53
CA THR A 69 17.20 -2.75 -19.57
C THR A 69 16.91 -4.12 -20.19
N ASP A 70 17.55 -5.18 -19.70
CA ASP A 70 17.42 -6.56 -20.18
C ASP A 70 17.45 -7.58 -19.05
N GLN A 71 16.94 -8.79 -19.31
CA GLN A 71 16.83 -9.86 -18.33
C GLN A 71 18.20 -10.35 -17.82
N ALA A 72 19.18 -10.46 -18.70
CA ALA A 72 20.51 -11.01 -18.31
C ALA A 72 21.20 -10.11 -17.30
N SER A 73 21.18 -8.79 -17.53
CA SER A 73 21.70 -7.80 -16.60
C SER A 73 20.90 -7.77 -15.30
N LEU A 74 19.58 -7.80 -15.36
CA LEU A 74 18.72 -7.83 -14.17
C LEU A 74 19.02 -9.07 -13.32
N ALA A 75 19.03 -10.27 -13.91
CA ALA A 75 19.29 -11.52 -13.21
C ALA A 75 20.72 -11.55 -12.61
N LYS A 76 21.71 -11.05 -13.34
CA LYS A 76 23.10 -10.97 -12.87
C LYS A 76 23.22 -10.16 -11.59
N TYR A 77 22.70 -8.94 -11.57
CA TYR A 77 22.85 -8.06 -10.41
C TYR A 77 21.89 -8.42 -9.27
N ALA A 78 20.71 -8.93 -9.57
CA ALA A 78 19.77 -9.39 -8.56
C ALA A 78 20.30 -10.58 -7.77
N ALA A 79 20.99 -11.54 -8.42
CA ALA A 79 21.55 -12.73 -7.79
C ALA A 79 22.96 -12.54 -7.20
N ALA A 80 23.60 -11.39 -7.42
CA ALA A 80 24.95 -11.12 -6.91
C ALA A 80 25.00 -11.14 -5.36
N GLN A 81 26.15 -11.51 -4.79
CA GLN A 81 26.32 -11.49 -3.33
C GLN A 81 26.54 -10.07 -2.79
N GLU A 82 27.11 -9.18 -3.60
CA GLU A 82 27.38 -7.81 -3.23
C GLU A 82 26.08 -6.98 -3.20
N PRO A 83 26.00 -5.94 -2.35
CA PRO A 83 24.87 -5.01 -2.36
C PRO A 83 24.74 -4.26 -3.70
N TYR A 84 23.52 -4.14 -4.21
CA TYR A 84 23.24 -3.35 -5.43
C TYR A 84 21.94 -2.55 -5.30
N VAL A 85 21.97 -1.33 -5.86
CA VAL A 85 20.76 -0.57 -6.24
C VAL A 85 20.55 -0.75 -7.74
N ILE A 86 19.58 -1.59 -8.11
CA ILE A 86 19.29 -2.01 -9.49
C ILE A 86 18.12 -1.17 -10.01
N ARG A 87 18.39 -0.25 -10.92
CA ARG A 87 17.39 0.61 -11.54
C ARG A 87 16.90 -0.03 -12.82
N VAL A 88 15.64 -0.43 -12.85
CA VAL A 88 15.00 -1.01 -14.04
C VAL A 88 14.42 0.10 -14.90
N ARG A 89 14.86 0.20 -16.17
CA ARG A 89 14.37 1.17 -17.13
C ARG A 89 13.78 0.46 -18.34
N GLY A 90 12.49 0.70 -18.59
CA GLY A 90 11.75 0.05 -19.67
C GLY A 90 11.20 -1.31 -19.25
N ALA A 91 10.56 -1.99 -20.19
CA ALA A 91 9.97 -3.30 -19.98
C ALA A 91 11.01 -4.41 -20.25
N ILE A 92 11.23 -5.27 -19.26
CA ILE A 92 12.07 -6.46 -19.37
C ILE A 92 11.14 -7.67 -19.45
N THR A 93 11.11 -8.32 -20.61
CA THR A 93 10.33 -9.56 -20.80
C THR A 93 11.17 -10.78 -20.43
N ALA A 94 10.70 -11.53 -19.44
CA ALA A 94 11.37 -12.72 -18.97
C ALA A 94 11.23 -13.88 -19.98
N GLN A 95 12.32 -14.62 -20.17
CA GLN A 95 12.39 -15.81 -21.00
C GLN A 95 13.14 -16.94 -20.27
N PRO A 96 12.63 -18.19 -20.28
CA PRO A 96 11.33 -18.58 -20.84
C PRO A 96 10.17 -17.90 -20.10
N PHE A 97 8.97 -17.96 -20.67
CA PHE A 97 7.74 -17.49 -20.01
C PHE A 97 7.62 -18.05 -18.58
N GLY A 98 7.34 -17.21 -17.62
CA GLY A 98 7.30 -17.58 -16.20
C GLY A 98 8.69 -17.71 -15.53
N ALA A 99 9.77 -17.25 -16.17
CA ALA A 99 11.12 -17.38 -15.60
C ALA A 99 11.26 -16.60 -14.29
N ASN A 100 11.93 -17.23 -13.32
CA ASN A 100 12.27 -16.63 -12.04
C ASN A 100 13.51 -15.76 -12.15
N ILE A 101 13.42 -14.55 -11.62
CA ILE A 101 14.57 -13.69 -11.34
C ILE A 101 14.92 -13.88 -9.86
N THR A 102 15.92 -14.68 -9.58
CA THR A 102 16.39 -14.91 -8.19
C THR A 102 16.97 -13.62 -7.62
N VAL A 103 16.50 -13.25 -6.43
CA VAL A 103 16.96 -12.05 -5.71
C VAL A 103 17.72 -12.48 -4.45
N ALA A 104 19.01 -12.12 -4.37
CA ALA A 104 19.84 -12.32 -3.20
C ALA A 104 19.64 -11.20 -2.17
N SER A 105 20.27 -11.33 -0.99
CA SER A 105 20.23 -10.34 0.07
C SER A 105 20.85 -8.99 -0.34
N ASP A 106 20.53 -7.92 0.40
CA ASP A 106 21.11 -6.60 0.23
C ASP A 106 20.86 -5.99 -1.17
N LYS A 107 19.61 -6.05 -1.63
CA LYS A 107 19.21 -5.53 -2.94
C LYS A 107 18.12 -4.47 -2.82
N THR A 108 18.27 -3.42 -3.62
CA THR A 108 17.17 -2.53 -3.98
C THR A 108 16.89 -2.68 -5.48
N ILE A 109 15.72 -3.18 -5.86
CA ILE A 109 15.27 -3.23 -7.25
C ILE A 109 14.20 -2.16 -7.39
N VAL A 110 14.47 -1.13 -8.22
CA VAL A 110 13.59 0.03 -8.33
C VAL A 110 13.33 0.43 -9.77
N GLY A 111 12.05 0.61 -10.12
CA GLY A 111 11.66 1.13 -11.43
C GLY A 111 11.99 2.63 -11.57
N VAL A 112 12.52 3.03 -12.72
CA VAL A 112 12.81 4.44 -13.04
C VAL A 112 11.53 5.14 -13.48
N GLY A 113 11.02 6.05 -12.67
CA GLY A 113 9.74 6.71 -12.93
C GLY A 113 8.63 5.67 -13.08
N THR A 114 7.84 5.77 -14.13
CA THR A 114 6.77 4.80 -14.41
C THR A 114 7.12 3.81 -15.52
N SER A 115 8.41 3.67 -15.86
CA SER A 115 8.84 2.88 -17.02
C SER A 115 9.38 1.49 -16.67
N GLY A 116 9.77 1.24 -15.42
CA GLY A 116 10.38 -0.03 -15.03
C GLY A 116 9.34 -1.14 -14.94
N GLU A 117 9.52 -2.21 -15.76
CA GLU A 117 8.57 -3.32 -15.78
C GLU A 117 9.29 -4.68 -15.83
N LEU A 118 8.71 -5.67 -15.16
CA LEU A 118 8.99 -7.10 -15.36
C LEU A 118 7.75 -7.72 -16.02
N VAL A 119 7.93 -8.26 -17.21
CA VAL A 119 6.85 -8.83 -18.02
C VAL A 119 7.04 -10.34 -18.13
N GLN A 120 6.00 -11.12 -17.82
CA GLN A 120 6.00 -12.58 -17.94
C GLN A 120 7.06 -13.29 -17.07
N GLY A 121 7.45 -12.69 -15.96
CA GLY A 121 8.45 -13.24 -15.03
C GLY A 121 8.07 -12.97 -13.59
N GLU A 122 8.87 -13.51 -12.69
CA GLU A 122 8.69 -13.50 -11.24
C GLU A 122 9.98 -13.07 -10.54
N PHE A 123 9.87 -12.29 -9.46
CA PHE A 123 10.96 -12.13 -8.49
C PHE A 123 10.86 -13.21 -7.41
N HIS A 124 11.91 -14.00 -7.28
CA HIS A 124 11.95 -15.12 -6.35
C HIS A 124 13.05 -14.93 -5.28
N LEU A 125 12.61 -14.89 -4.02
CA LEU A 125 13.48 -14.74 -2.85
C LEU A 125 13.57 -16.07 -2.11
N GLU A 126 14.73 -16.71 -2.20
CA GLU A 126 15.01 -18.03 -1.59
C GLU A 126 15.17 -17.94 -0.07
N PRO A 127 15.01 -19.07 0.66
CA PRO A 127 15.20 -19.11 2.10
C PRO A 127 16.53 -18.53 2.58
N GLY A 128 16.46 -17.63 3.56
CA GLY A 128 17.63 -16.92 4.11
C GLY A 128 17.92 -15.58 3.43
N THR A 129 17.26 -15.27 2.32
CA THR A 129 17.35 -13.93 1.72
C THR A 129 16.82 -12.86 2.68
N HIS A 130 17.53 -11.75 2.78
CA HIS A 130 17.17 -10.66 3.69
C HIS A 130 17.58 -9.30 3.16
N ASN A 131 17.05 -8.25 3.79
CA ASN A 131 17.37 -6.86 3.47
C ASN A 131 17.13 -6.53 1.99
N VAL A 132 15.87 -6.68 1.53
CA VAL A 132 15.49 -6.46 0.13
C VAL A 132 14.43 -5.39 0.01
N ILE A 133 14.58 -4.51 -0.96
CA ILE A 133 13.58 -3.50 -1.37
C ILE A 133 13.21 -3.76 -2.82
N ILE A 134 11.91 -4.01 -3.09
CA ILE A 134 11.34 -4.09 -4.46
C ILE A 134 10.32 -2.97 -4.59
N ARG A 135 10.63 -1.98 -5.43
CA ARG A 135 9.90 -0.73 -5.41
C ARG A 135 9.62 -0.15 -6.80
N ASN A 136 8.44 0.42 -6.98
CA ASN A 136 8.11 1.27 -8.12
C ASN A 136 8.15 0.56 -9.49
N LEU A 137 7.81 -0.71 -9.53
CA LEU A 137 7.81 -1.54 -10.72
C LEU A 137 6.38 -1.88 -11.17
N THR A 138 6.19 -2.11 -12.45
CA THR A 138 5.03 -2.85 -12.94
C THR A 138 5.46 -4.31 -13.20
N ILE A 139 4.78 -5.26 -12.55
CA ILE A 139 4.98 -6.71 -12.73
C ILE A 139 3.71 -7.27 -13.34
N ARG A 140 3.82 -7.88 -14.52
CA ARG A 140 2.61 -8.19 -15.29
C ARG A 140 2.73 -9.32 -16.31
N ASP A 141 1.55 -9.80 -16.71
CA ASP A 141 1.31 -10.62 -17.90
C ASP A 141 1.98 -12.00 -17.87
N SER A 142 2.04 -12.64 -16.69
CA SER A 142 2.38 -14.06 -16.57
C SER A 142 1.13 -14.98 -16.55
N ALA A 143 -0.08 -14.43 -16.70
CA ALA A 143 -1.30 -15.22 -16.77
C ALA A 143 -1.34 -16.07 -18.04
N ILE A 144 -1.88 -17.28 -17.91
CA ILE A 144 -2.05 -18.23 -19.02
C ILE A 144 -3.49 -18.14 -19.52
N GLU A 145 -3.66 -17.89 -20.82
CA GLU A 145 -4.99 -17.77 -21.42
C GLU A 145 -5.82 -19.04 -21.17
N GLY A 146 -7.05 -18.83 -20.70
CA GLY A 146 -7.98 -19.92 -20.38
C GLY A 146 -7.70 -20.65 -19.06
N ASN A 147 -6.63 -20.32 -18.33
CA ASN A 147 -6.29 -20.91 -17.03
C ASN A 147 -6.37 -19.87 -15.89
N TRP A 148 -7.57 -19.47 -15.55
CA TRP A 148 -7.81 -18.47 -14.47
C TRP A 148 -7.33 -18.90 -13.08
N ASP A 149 -7.27 -20.21 -12.82
CA ASP A 149 -6.93 -20.74 -11.50
C ASP A 149 -5.43 -21.09 -11.34
N CYS A 150 -4.72 -21.18 -12.44
CA CYS A 150 -3.26 -21.44 -12.51
C CYS A 150 -2.75 -22.51 -11.53
N LYS A 151 -3.50 -23.61 -11.38
CA LYS A 151 -3.17 -24.65 -10.40
C LYS A 151 -1.93 -25.47 -10.73
N ASP A 152 -1.60 -25.56 -12.02
CA ASP A 152 -0.53 -26.42 -12.51
C ASP A 152 0.78 -25.66 -12.73
N THR A 153 0.79 -24.36 -12.40
CA THR A 153 1.94 -23.47 -12.54
C THR A 153 1.97 -22.51 -11.35
N ASP A 154 3.13 -22.30 -10.76
CA ASP A 154 3.34 -21.40 -9.60
C ASP A 154 4.07 -20.14 -10.10
N PHE A 155 3.49 -19.44 -11.10
CA PHE A 155 4.05 -18.18 -11.63
C PHE A 155 3.45 -17.00 -10.86
N ASP A 156 4.14 -16.58 -9.83
CA ASP A 156 3.77 -15.44 -9.00
C ASP A 156 4.32 -14.11 -9.56
N GLY A 157 3.95 -13.01 -8.97
CA GLY A 157 4.62 -11.73 -9.25
C GLY A 157 5.89 -11.58 -8.43
N ILE A 158 5.76 -11.77 -7.12
CA ILE A 158 6.87 -11.88 -6.17
C ILE A 158 6.57 -13.04 -5.22
N GLN A 159 7.47 -13.99 -5.14
CA GLN A 159 7.42 -15.07 -4.16
C GLN A 159 8.60 -14.98 -3.21
N MET A 160 8.35 -15.14 -1.91
CA MET A 160 9.39 -15.13 -0.91
C MET A 160 9.16 -16.22 0.14
N ASP A 161 10.19 -17.02 0.39
CA ASP A 161 10.19 -18.17 1.29
C ASP A 161 11.18 -17.97 2.44
N THR A 162 10.71 -17.92 3.69
CA THR A 162 11.58 -17.83 4.89
C THR A 162 12.62 -16.71 4.76
N VAL A 163 12.16 -15.50 4.48
CA VAL A 163 12.97 -14.29 4.31
C VAL A 163 12.74 -13.31 5.46
N HIS A 164 13.57 -12.28 5.58
CA HIS A 164 13.31 -11.22 6.55
C HIS A 164 13.79 -9.85 6.09
N HIS A 165 13.18 -8.78 6.66
CA HIS A 165 13.50 -7.40 6.30
C HIS A 165 13.30 -7.13 4.82
N VAL A 166 12.02 -7.22 4.39
CA VAL A 166 11.63 -6.96 3.00
C VAL A 166 10.62 -5.82 2.94
N TRP A 167 10.84 -4.89 2.03
CA TRP A 167 9.91 -3.81 1.72
C TRP A 167 9.47 -3.86 0.27
N VAL A 168 8.18 -4.10 0.05
CA VAL A 168 7.53 -4.11 -1.28
C VAL A 168 6.66 -2.86 -1.38
N ASP A 169 7.06 -1.89 -2.22
CA ASP A 169 6.49 -0.55 -2.16
C ASP A 169 6.22 0.07 -3.54
N HIS A 170 5.06 0.71 -3.71
CA HIS A 170 4.69 1.40 -4.95
C HIS A 170 4.76 0.54 -6.21
N ASN A 171 4.58 -0.77 -6.12
CA ASN A 171 4.52 -1.62 -7.31
C ASN A 171 3.08 -1.75 -7.83
N ARG A 172 2.96 -2.04 -9.11
CA ARG A 172 1.71 -2.44 -9.74
C ARG A 172 1.82 -3.88 -10.21
N PHE A 173 0.87 -4.69 -9.80
CA PHE A 173 0.73 -6.08 -10.22
C PHE A 173 -0.53 -6.24 -11.03
N SER A 174 -0.46 -6.90 -12.18
CA SER A 174 -1.65 -7.15 -13.00
C SER A 174 -1.49 -8.37 -13.88
N ASN A 175 -2.56 -9.16 -14.02
CA ASN A 175 -2.63 -10.28 -14.92
C ASN A 175 -1.50 -11.31 -14.66
N ILE A 176 -1.38 -11.73 -13.41
CA ILE A 176 -0.42 -12.72 -12.92
C ILE A 176 -1.13 -14.09 -12.84
N CYS A 177 -0.40 -15.17 -13.09
CA CYS A 177 -0.97 -16.51 -13.15
C CYS A 177 -1.47 -16.99 -11.80
N ASP A 178 -0.62 -17.10 -10.78
CA ASP A 178 -1.01 -17.48 -9.41
C ASP A 178 -1.11 -16.25 -8.50
N GLY A 179 -0.30 -16.13 -7.47
CA GLY A 179 -0.29 -15.03 -6.54
C GLY A 179 0.39 -13.77 -7.11
N GLN A 180 -0.19 -12.60 -6.89
CA GLN A 180 0.52 -11.37 -7.24
C GLN A 180 1.69 -11.11 -6.28
N LEU A 181 1.51 -11.52 -5.01
CA LEU A 181 2.53 -11.46 -3.98
C LEU A 181 2.31 -12.60 -2.96
N ASP A 182 3.29 -13.44 -2.78
CA ASP A 182 3.26 -14.50 -1.77
C ASP A 182 4.39 -14.34 -0.76
N VAL A 183 4.02 -14.25 0.54
CA VAL A 183 4.92 -14.18 1.69
C VAL A 183 4.80 -15.48 2.45
N ARG A 184 5.71 -16.42 2.17
CA ARG A 184 5.53 -17.82 2.54
C ARG A 184 6.43 -18.22 3.72
N LYS A 185 5.99 -19.29 4.36
CA LYS A 185 6.69 -19.97 5.47
C LYS A 185 6.95 -19.01 6.64
N ASP A 186 8.14 -18.99 7.17
CA ASP A 186 8.52 -18.25 8.36
C ASP A 186 9.13 -16.87 8.01
N SER A 187 8.59 -16.18 7.01
CA SER A 187 9.05 -14.83 6.64
C SER A 187 8.66 -13.80 7.70
N GLU A 188 9.60 -12.91 8.06
CA GLU A 188 9.45 -11.95 9.16
C GLU A 188 9.86 -10.53 8.76
N TYR A 189 9.39 -9.50 9.49
CA TYR A 189 9.76 -8.10 9.28
C TYR A 189 9.50 -7.62 7.85
N VAL A 190 8.27 -7.82 7.36
CA VAL A 190 7.86 -7.43 6.02
C VAL A 190 6.94 -6.20 6.08
N THR A 191 7.11 -5.28 5.12
CA THR A 191 6.14 -4.20 4.88
C THR A 191 5.76 -4.16 3.40
N VAL A 192 4.46 -4.10 3.14
CA VAL A 192 3.86 -4.02 1.79
C VAL A 192 3.02 -2.76 1.75
N SER A 193 3.49 -1.73 1.03
CA SER A 193 2.88 -0.40 1.09
C SER A 193 2.69 0.24 -0.29
N TYR A 194 1.60 1.00 -0.45
CA TYR A 194 1.31 1.75 -1.66
C TYR A 194 1.35 0.93 -2.97
N ASN A 195 1.14 -0.39 -2.91
CA ASN A 195 1.06 -1.20 -4.11
C ASN A 195 -0.36 -1.15 -4.70
N ARG A 196 -0.44 -1.43 -5.99
CA ARG A 196 -1.67 -1.58 -6.73
C ARG A 196 -1.76 -3.00 -7.27
N PHE A 197 -2.70 -3.77 -6.76
CA PHE A 197 -3.01 -5.13 -7.17
C PHE A 197 -4.25 -5.10 -8.04
N GLU A 198 -4.17 -5.63 -9.26
CA GLU A 198 -5.25 -5.51 -10.25
C GLU A 198 -5.52 -6.81 -10.98
N ASN A 199 -6.79 -7.00 -11.32
CA ASN A 199 -7.26 -7.99 -12.30
C ASN A 199 -6.67 -9.39 -12.10
N ASN A 200 -6.81 -9.96 -10.90
CA ASN A 200 -6.25 -11.27 -10.59
C ASN A 200 -7.22 -12.13 -9.78
N ASN A 201 -7.06 -13.42 -9.92
CA ASN A 201 -7.78 -14.39 -9.09
C ASN A 201 -7.21 -14.42 -7.68
N LYS A 202 -5.94 -14.78 -7.52
CA LYS A 202 -5.23 -14.86 -6.25
C LYS A 202 -4.30 -13.67 -6.12
N THR A 203 -4.41 -12.92 -5.05
CA THR A 203 -3.71 -11.63 -4.94
C THR A 203 -2.51 -11.70 -4.02
N PHE A 204 -2.76 -11.87 -2.72
CA PHE A 204 -1.73 -11.75 -1.71
C PHE A 204 -1.91 -12.83 -0.64
N GLY A 205 -1.07 -13.84 -0.68
CA GLY A 205 -1.07 -14.94 0.27
C GLY A 205 0.05 -14.85 1.30
N LEU A 206 -0.26 -15.24 2.55
CA LEU A 206 0.74 -15.39 3.61
C LEU A 206 0.52 -16.71 4.32
N GLY A 207 1.62 -17.40 4.66
CA GLY A 207 1.56 -18.60 5.50
C GLY A 207 2.30 -19.79 4.93
N TRP A 208 1.59 -20.89 4.67
CA TRP A 208 2.15 -22.20 4.32
C TRP A 208 3.13 -22.73 5.36
N THR A 209 2.89 -22.41 6.63
CA THR A 209 3.65 -22.88 7.80
C THR A 209 2.73 -23.15 8.96
N THR A 210 3.14 -24.04 9.88
CA THR A 210 2.49 -24.24 11.17
C THR A 210 3.07 -23.35 12.28
N ASN A 211 4.18 -22.66 12.00
CA ASN A 211 4.79 -21.71 12.92
C ASN A 211 4.00 -20.39 12.94
N VAL A 212 4.06 -19.68 14.05
CA VAL A 212 3.41 -18.37 14.21
C VAL A 212 4.53 -17.35 14.45
N LYS A 213 5.16 -16.90 13.35
CA LYS A 213 6.32 -16.01 13.39
C LYS A 213 6.14 -14.72 12.59
N THR A 214 5.52 -14.80 11.44
CA THR A 214 5.40 -13.68 10.51
C THR A 214 4.91 -12.41 11.18
N GLN A 215 5.65 -11.34 10.98
CA GLN A 215 5.31 -9.97 11.38
C GLN A 215 5.25 -9.12 10.13
N ILE A 216 4.07 -8.57 9.83
CA ILE A 216 3.85 -7.87 8.58
C ILE A 216 2.99 -6.61 8.75
N THR A 217 3.39 -5.54 8.05
CA THR A 217 2.60 -4.33 7.85
C THR A 217 2.12 -4.26 6.42
N ILE A 218 0.83 -3.97 6.22
CA ILE A 218 0.19 -3.89 4.89
C ILE A 218 -0.62 -2.60 4.86
N ASP A 219 -0.13 -1.56 4.16
CA ASP A 219 -0.77 -0.26 4.24
C ASP A 219 -0.85 0.50 2.91
N HIS A 220 -1.90 1.31 2.76
CA HIS A 220 -2.13 2.15 1.61
C HIS A 220 -2.14 1.41 0.25
N ASN A 221 -2.41 0.11 0.25
CA ASN A 221 -2.51 -0.67 -0.98
C ASN A 221 -3.91 -0.56 -1.59
N TRP A 222 -3.97 -0.60 -2.91
CA TRP A 222 -5.21 -0.71 -3.65
C TRP A 222 -5.38 -2.11 -4.23
N PHE A 223 -6.39 -2.82 -3.75
CA PHE A 223 -6.83 -4.09 -4.31
C PHE A 223 -8.00 -3.79 -5.26
N ALA A 224 -7.72 -3.76 -6.56
CA ALA A 224 -8.63 -3.33 -7.60
C ALA A 224 -9.06 -4.49 -8.48
N SER A 225 -10.31 -4.91 -8.42
CA SER A 225 -10.83 -6.04 -9.24
C SER A 225 -10.05 -7.34 -9.04
N THR A 226 -9.67 -7.62 -7.80
CA THR A 226 -9.02 -8.86 -7.40
C THR A 226 -10.02 -9.76 -6.68
N LYS A 227 -9.97 -11.08 -6.90
CA LYS A 227 -11.05 -11.97 -6.50
C LYS A 227 -10.90 -12.50 -5.07
N GLN A 228 -9.73 -12.95 -4.69
CA GLN A 228 -9.48 -13.55 -3.38
C GLN A 228 -8.06 -13.27 -2.87
N ARG A 229 -7.83 -13.54 -1.58
CA ARG A 229 -6.56 -13.30 -0.89
C ARG A 229 -6.17 -11.81 -0.93
N ASN A 230 -6.94 -10.94 -0.23
CA ASN A 230 -6.72 -9.49 -0.28
C ASN A 230 -6.39 -8.83 1.09
N PRO A 231 -5.44 -9.35 1.89
CA PRO A 231 -4.75 -10.64 1.83
C PRO A 231 -5.48 -11.79 2.52
N SER A 232 -5.01 -13.03 2.27
CA SER A 232 -5.25 -14.21 3.10
C SER A 232 -4.02 -14.46 3.96
N VAL A 233 -4.15 -14.39 5.28
CA VAL A 233 -3.05 -14.45 6.25
C VAL A 233 -3.21 -15.66 7.15
N ASP A 234 -2.29 -16.61 7.08
CA ASP A 234 -2.31 -17.85 7.87
C ASP A 234 -1.11 -17.92 8.82
N ASN A 235 -1.36 -18.16 10.10
CA ASN A 235 -0.37 -18.33 11.17
C ASN A 235 0.63 -17.15 11.32
N ALA A 236 0.21 -15.90 11.11
CA ALA A 236 1.02 -14.73 11.40
C ALA A 236 0.97 -14.35 12.89
N ALA A 237 2.13 -14.09 13.50
CA ALA A 237 2.21 -13.57 14.87
C ALA A 237 1.55 -12.19 14.96
N HIS A 238 1.85 -11.32 14.00
CA HIS A 238 1.29 -9.97 13.94
C HIS A 238 1.08 -9.54 12.48
N ALA A 239 -0.16 -9.31 12.09
CA ALA A 239 -0.53 -8.73 10.80
C ALA A 239 -1.26 -7.39 11.04
N HIS A 240 -0.62 -6.27 10.72
CA HIS A 240 -1.19 -4.95 10.83
C HIS A 240 -1.55 -4.40 9.46
N LEU A 241 -2.84 -4.21 9.21
CA LEU A 241 -3.41 -3.70 7.97
C LEU A 241 -4.03 -2.32 8.22
N TYR A 242 -3.61 -1.27 7.50
CA TYR A 242 -4.27 0.02 7.67
C TYR A 242 -4.33 0.84 6.39
N ASN A 243 -5.33 1.68 6.28
CA ASN A 243 -5.57 2.58 5.14
C ASN A 243 -5.54 1.89 3.77
N ASN A 244 -5.90 0.61 3.69
CA ASN A 244 -6.01 -0.09 2.43
C ASN A 244 -7.36 0.20 1.76
N TYR A 245 -7.38 0.21 0.44
CA TYR A 245 -8.57 0.38 -0.38
C TYR A 245 -8.86 -0.89 -1.16
N LEU A 246 -10.02 -1.50 -0.90
CA LEU A 246 -10.47 -2.71 -1.56
C LEU A 246 -11.70 -2.37 -2.41
N THR A 247 -11.62 -2.63 -3.72
CA THR A 247 -12.74 -2.41 -4.64
C THR A 247 -12.99 -3.65 -5.49
N ALA A 248 -14.24 -4.11 -5.51
CA ALA A 248 -14.67 -5.03 -6.55
C ALA A 248 -15.09 -4.22 -7.80
N GLN A 249 -14.70 -4.65 -8.99
CA GLN A 249 -15.45 -4.34 -10.19
C GLN A 249 -16.47 -5.44 -10.39
N THR A 250 -17.73 -5.09 -10.43
CA THR A 250 -18.77 -6.00 -10.90
C THR A 250 -18.70 -6.03 -12.42
N ASP A 251 -18.02 -7.03 -12.97
CA ASP A 251 -18.29 -7.44 -14.35
C ASP A 251 -19.62 -8.18 -14.37
N PRO A 252 -20.61 -7.78 -15.18
CA PRO A 252 -21.91 -8.44 -15.20
C PRO A 252 -21.91 -9.95 -15.53
N GLY A 253 -20.76 -10.52 -15.80
CA GLY A 253 -20.57 -11.96 -16.09
C GLY A 253 -19.65 -12.70 -15.11
N ASP A 254 -19.00 -12.01 -14.16
CA ASP A 254 -18.02 -12.62 -13.27
C ASP A 254 -18.59 -12.80 -11.84
N PRO A 255 -18.40 -13.99 -11.22
CA PRO A 255 -18.79 -14.16 -9.84
C PRO A 255 -18.05 -13.15 -8.95
N VAL A 256 -18.84 -12.47 -8.17
CA VAL A 256 -18.49 -11.51 -7.13
C VAL A 256 -17.21 -11.89 -6.40
N TRP A 257 -16.43 -10.90 -6.06
CA TRP A 257 -15.28 -10.98 -5.18
C TRP A 257 -15.54 -11.92 -4.00
N THR A 258 -14.76 -12.96 -3.89
CA THR A 258 -15.04 -14.04 -2.96
C THR A 258 -14.77 -13.60 -1.52
N TYR A 259 -13.71 -12.79 -1.27
CA TYR A 259 -13.46 -12.18 0.05
C TYR A 259 -12.36 -11.11 0.01
N GLY A 260 -12.40 -10.21 0.98
CA GLY A 260 -11.36 -9.23 1.25
C GLY A 260 -10.21 -9.80 2.09
N ASN A 261 -10.13 -9.42 3.35
CA ASN A 261 -9.10 -9.91 4.27
C ASN A 261 -9.55 -11.19 4.98
N TRP A 262 -8.64 -12.13 5.15
CA TRP A 262 -8.92 -13.36 5.90
C TRP A 262 -7.82 -13.67 6.91
N SER A 263 -8.15 -13.62 8.20
CA SER A 263 -7.30 -14.04 9.29
C SER A 263 -7.50 -15.53 9.54
N ARG A 264 -6.45 -16.34 9.29
CA ARG A 264 -6.51 -17.81 9.31
C ARG A 264 -5.57 -18.40 10.34
N GLY A 265 -5.82 -19.67 10.65
CA GLY A 265 -4.98 -20.43 11.59
C GLY A 265 -4.90 -19.76 12.96
N ARG A 266 -3.69 -19.40 13.40
CA ARG A 266 -3.43 -18.68 14.66
C ARG A 266 -2.97 -17.24 14.44
N THR A 267 -3.38 -16.65 13.33
CA THR A 267 -3.06 -15.26 13.01
C THR A 267 -3.66 -14.30 14.02
N LYS A 268 -2.89 -13.27 14.39
CA LYS A 268 -3.39 -12.06 15.04
C LYS A 268 -3.39 -10.92 14.05
N MET A 269 -4.58 -10.45 13.67
CA MET A 269 -4.77 -9.39 12.66
C MET A 269 -5.42 -8.16 13.26
N VAL A 270 -4.85 -7.00 12.97
CA VAL A 270 -5.46 -5.69 13.25
C VAL A 270 -5.70 -4.96 11.95
N ILE A 271 -6.93 -4.48 11.75
CA ILE A 271 -7.32 -3.68 10.58
C ILE A 271 -7.75 -2.30 11.06
N GLU A 272 -7.17 -1.23 10.48
CA GLU A 272 -7.50 0.14 10.87
C GLU A 272 -7.77 1.03 9.64
N ASN A 273 -8.79 1.89 9.75
CA ASN A 273 -9.12 2.95 8.79
C ASN A 273 -9.04 2.55 7.31
N SER A 274 -9.32 1.30 6.97
CA SER A 274 -9.39 0.82 5.59
C SER A 274 -10.76 1.13 4.95
N TYR A 275 -10.84 1.08 3.63
CA TYR A 275 -12.08 1.34 2.90
C TYR A 275 -12.43 0.17 1.99
N TYR A 276 -13.62 -0.39 2.16
CA TYR A 276 -14.15 -1.50 1.37
C TYR A 276 -15.35 -1.01 0.56
N ARG A 277 -15.32 -1.23 -0.76
CA ARG A 277 -16.42 -0.88 -1.64
C ARG A 277 -16.81 -2.06 -2.51
N ASP A 278 -18.09 -2.43 -2.49
CA ASP A 278 -18.66 -3.50 -3.31
C ASP A 278 -17.97 -4.87 -3.09
N VAL A 279 -17.50 -5.13 -1.86
CA VAL A 279 -16.75 -6.33 -1.48
C VAL A 279 -17.68 -7.32 -0.78
N GLN A 280 -17.66 -8.57 -1.23
CA GLN A 280 -18.27 -9.68 -0.51
C GLN A 280 -17.29 -10.17 0.57
N HIS A 281 -17.76 -10.45 1.78
CA HIS A 281 -16.93 -10.83 2.93
C HIS A 281 -15.72 -9.89 3.14
N PRO A 282 -15.92 -8.60 3.49
CA PRO A 282 -14.85 -7.62 3.56
C PRO A 282 -13.68 -8.05 4.46
N TYR A 283 -13.97 -8.69 5.58
CA TYR A 283 -12.98 -9.33 6.43
C TYR A 283 -13.61 -10.49 7.20
N GLN A 284 -12.82 -11.52 7.44
CA GLN A 284 -13.26 -12.72 8.14
C GLN A 284 -12.13 -13.38 8.92
N ALA A 285 -12.50 -14.16 9.95
CA ALA A 285 -11.57 -14.88 10.79
C ALA A 285 -11.96 -16.34 10.97
N ASP A 286 -10.95 -17.22 11.00
CA ASP A 286 -11.10 -18.61 11.42
C ASP A 286 -11.37 -18.67 12.93
N THR A 287 -11.85 -19.81 13.41
CA THR A 287 -12.19 -19.99 14.83
C THR A 287 -10.99 -19.90 15.77
N THR A 288 -9.78 -20.15 15.28
CA THR A 288 -8.52 -20.09 16.03
C THR A 288 -7.75 -18.79 15.84
N ALA A 289 -8.16 -17.97 14.87
CA ALA A 289 -7.54 -16.69 14.56
C ALA A 289 -8.15 -15.54 15.36
N GLU A 290 -7.40 -14.47 15.51
CA GLU A 290 -7.87 -13.22 16.07
C GLU A 290 -7.94 -12.15 14.97
N LEU A 291 -8.98 -11.31 15.00
CA LEU A 291 -9.14 -10.16 14.12
C LEU A 291 -9.86 -9.04 14.85
N VAL A 292 -9.23 -7.87 14.90
CA VAL A 292 -9.82 -6.63 15.42
C VAL A 292 -9.83 -5.59 14.34
N GLN A 293 -10.98 -4.94 14.14
CA GLN A 293 -11.15 -3.87 13.17
C GLN A 293 -11.50 -2.56 13.87
N ARG A 294 -10.90 -1.44 13.45
CA ARG A 294 -11.17 -0.09 13.99
C ARG A 294 -11.27 0.94 12.86
N GLY A 295 -12.34 1.71 12.84
CA GLY A 295 -12.47 2.91 12.01
C GLY A 295 -12.59 2.70 10.51
N SER A 296 -12.67 1.46 10.00
CA SER A 296 -12.84 1.21 8.56
C SER A 296 -14.26 1.53 8.07
N ILE A 297 -14.37 1.86 6.78
CA ILE A 297 -15.65 2.13 6.12
C ILE A 297 -16.03 0.97 5.19
N LEU A 298 -17.23 0.45 5.40
CA LEU A 298 -17.85 -0.59 4.59
C LEU A 298 -18.95 0.04 3.72
N ARG A 299 -18.79 0.01 2.40
CA ARG A 299 -19.79 0.56 1.47
C ARG A 299 -20.24 -0.51 0.47
N ASN A 300 -21.53 -0.80 0.42
CA ASN A 300 -22.12 -1.85 -0.41
C ASN A 300 -21.44 -3.20 -0.22
N THR A 301 -21.00 -3.51 1.00
CA THR A 301 -20.42 -4.79 1.34
C THR A 301 -21.48 -5.80 1.72
N THR A 302 -21.21 -7.08 1.53
CA THR A 302 -22.12 -8.17 1.89
C THR A 302 -21.35 -9.28 2.61
N GLY A 303 -22.06 -10.21 3.24
CA GLY A 303 -21.47 -11.40 3.83
C GLY A 303 -20.75 -11.14 5.16
N ARG A 304 -19.66 -11.87 5.40
CA ARG A 304 -18.96 -11.88 6.69
C ARG A 304 -18.12 -10.62 6.91
N HIS A 305 -18.14 -10.15 8.15
CA HIS A 305 -17.29 -9.09 8.69
C HIS A 305 -17.00 -9.43 10.17
N ASP A 306 -16.29 -10.52 10.37
CA ASP A 306 -16.07 -11.11 11.70
C ASP A 306 -14.97 -10.36 12.46
N GLU A 307 -15.24 -10.14 13.76
CA GLU A 307 -14.22 -9.75 14.72
C GLU A 307 -14.12 -10.85 15.81
N ARG A 308 -12.88 -11.11 16.26
CA ARG A 308 -12.61 -12.15 17.25
C ARG A 308 -11.32 -11.86 18.01
N GLY A 309 -11.34 -12.10 19.34
CA GLY A 309 -10.18 -11.94 20.19
C GLY A 309 -9.80 -10.48 20.42
N ALA A 310 -8.57 -10.25 20.84
CA ALA A 310 -8.02 -8.92 21.13
C ALA A 310 -6.88 -8.53 20.18
N ALA A 311 -6.33 -9.50 19.45
CA ALA A 311 -5.16 -9.39 18.60
C ALA A 311 -3.95 -8.75 19.33
N PHE A 312 -3.53 -7.56 18.96
CA PHE A 312 -2.41 -6.83 19.58
C PHE A 312 -2.60 -5.32 19.39
N ASP A 313 -1.77 -4.50 20.04
CA ASP A 313 -1.66 -3.08 19.73
C ASP A 313 -0.43 -2.85 18.84
N PRO A 314 -0.59 -2.38 17.59
CA PRO A 314 0.55 -2.11 16.71
C PRO A 314 1.51 -1.04 17.27
N ARG A 315 1.03 -0.15 18.15
CA ARG A 315 1.85 0.88 18.79
C ARG A 315 2.86 0.35 19.81
N ASP A 316 2.70 -0.89 20.22
CA ASP A 316 3.72 -1.58 21.03
C ASP A 316 5.00 -1.88 20.22
N PHE A 317 4.94 -1.80 18.89
CA PHE A 317 6.02 -2.16 17.98
C PHE A 317 6.63 -0.96 17.27
N TYR A 318 5.79 -0.06 16.72
CA TYR A 318 6.26 1.11 15.95
C TYR A 318 5.22 2.23 15.92
N ASP A 319 5.71 3.44 15.68
CA ASP A 319 4.85 4.59 15.43
C ASP A 319 4.31 4.59 14.01
N TYR A 320 3.03 4.92 13.86
CA TYR A 320 2.38 5.09 12.56
C TYR A 320 1.27 6.13 12.63
N ARG A 321 0.90 6.64 11.46
CA ARG A 321 -0.18 7.61 11.32
C ARG A 321 -1.30 7.03 10.49
N LEU A 322 -2.52 7.13 10.98
CA LEU A 322 -3.73 6.79 10.23
C LEU A 322 -4.24 8.01 9.45
N ASP A 323 -4.45 7.84 8.17
CA ASP A 323 -5.28 8.75 7.39
C ASP A 323 -6.76 8.47 7.69
N PRO A 324 -7.64 9.48 7.64
CA PRO A 324 -9.08 9.25 7.80
C PRO A 324 -9.60 8.28 6.76
N ALA A 325 -10.34 7.25 7.18
CA ALA A 325 -10.85 6.20 6.27
C ALA A 325 -11.62 6.77 5.05
N ALA A 326 -12.36 7.86 5.22
CA ALA A 326 -13.07 8.53 4.13
C ALA A 326 -12.14 9.14 3.05
N ALA A 327 -10.89 9.45 3.40
CA ALA A 327 -9.91 9.98 2.46
C ALA A 327 -9.14 8.87 1.70
N VAL A 328 -9.15 7.65 2.22
CA VAL A 328 -8.39 6.51 1.69
C VAL A 328 -8.62 6.26 0.20
N PRO A 329 -9.86 6.25 -0.34
CA PRO A 329 -10.06 6.03 -1.77
C PRO A 329 -9.31 7.04 -2.64
N ALA A 330 -9.38 8.32 -2.33
CA ALA A 330 -8.72 9.37 -3.11
C ALA A 330 -7.19 9.34 -2.96
N LEU A 331 -6.70 9.04 -1.76
CA LEU A 331 -5.26 8.94 -1.48
C LEU A 331 -4.64 7.74 -2.20
N VAL A 332 -5.22 6.58 -1.99
CA VAL A 332 -4.67 5.32 -2.48
C VAL A 332 -4.75 5.22 -4.00
N THR A 333 -5.86 5.63 -4.63
CA THR A 333 -5.94 5.64 -6.10
C THR A 333 -4.95 6.59 -6.75
N ARG A 334 -4.55 7.65 -6.06
CA ARG A 334 -3.56 8.62 -6.57
C ARG A 334 -2.12 8.19 -6.37
N PHE A 335 -1.82 7.54 -5.25
CA PHE A 335 -0.45 7.34 -4.80
C PHE A 335 0.01 5.88 -4.78
N SER A 336 -0.87 4.89 -4.95
CA SER A 336 -0.46 3.50 -5.12
C SER A 336 0.04 3.21 -6.53
N GLY A 337 0.94 2.22 -6.64
CA GLY A 337 1.62 1.88 -7.88
C GLY A 337 2.75 2.84 -8.25
N PRO A 338 3.41 2.64 -9.41
CA PRO A 338 4.58 3.39 -9.81
C PRO A 338 4.37 4.90 -9.89
N GLN A 339 5.33 5.67 -9.33
CA GLN A 339 5.31 7.12 -9.26
C GLN A 339 6.48 7.71 -10.04
N GLN A 340 6.22 8.75 -10.84
CA GLN A 340 7.22 9.36 -11.72
C GLN A 340 8.48 9.83 -11.00
N ARG A 341 8.40 10.26 -9.75
CA ARG A 341 9.54 10.79 -8.99
C ARG A 341 10.43 9.74 -8.32
N ILE A 342 10.02 8.45 -8.30
CA ILE A 342 10.79 7.37 -7.68
C ILE A 342 11.79 6.79 -8.69
N GLY A 343 12.93 6.32 -8.21
CA GLY A 343 13.97 5.64 -9.01
C GLY A 343 14.89 6.57 -9.81
N HIS A 344 14.76 7.88 -9.66
CA HIS A 344 15.73 8.84 -10.21
C HIS A 344 16.90 9.03 -9.25
N LEU A 345 18.10 9.28 -9.80
CA LEU A 345 19.25 9.67 -8.98
C LEU A 345 19.00 11.08 -8.41
N THR A 346 19.16 11.23 -7.11
CA THR A 346 19.12 12.54 -6.47
C THR A 346 20.49 13.21 -6.63
N GLY A 347 20.61 14.17 -7.54
CA GLY A 347 21.78 15.03 -7.68
C GLY A 347 22.77 14.63 -8.75
N ALA A 348 22.93 15.52 -9.73
CA ALA A 348 24.03 15.63 -10.69
C ALA A 348 24.22 14.47 -11.70
N GLU A 349 23.27 14.22 -12.55
CA GLU A 349 23.51 13.80 -13.94
C GLU A 349 22.44 14.47 -14.81
N GLY A 350 22.71 15.70 -15.22
CA GLY A 350 22.06 16.44 -16.28
C GLY A 350 23.08 16.70 -17.36
#